data_60548403e04fc267d5355da7f9b41469
#
_entry.id   60548403e04fc267d5355da7f9b41469
#
_cell.length_a   1.000
_cell.length_b   1.000
_cell.length_c   1.000
_cell.angle_alpha   90.00
_cell.angle_beta   90.00
_cell.angle_gamma   90.00
#
_symmetry.space_group_name_H-M   'P 1'
#
loop_
_entity.id
_entity.type
_entity.pdbx_description
1 polymer ?
#
loop_
_entity_poly.entity_id
_entity_poly.type
_entity_poly.pdbx_seq_one_letter_code
_entity_poly.pdbx_strand_id
1 'polypeptide(L)'
;MLTGKPAIGTKIEDVQTPALVIDLDALDHNFSMVSKMYDGKVCKMRQHAKNIKSPVVLQRQIDAGGTLGGVCVAKVAEAEVMIQGGIKDVLVTSEVVGSNKLRRLAALAKDACVKVCIDNLQNVKDMSVAAVEMSSEIGVLIEVDTSMGRAGVRSPEEGVVLAKEAASLPGIKFLGVMSHQTVDGWADRETRFIEGRRYIEICLDVKTAIESEGIPVEMVSSGETFSYDVAPEIDGVTEVEGGTYALMSASTRYMEDFAIAGKIIARVIDVKERYAFIDAGLRCLGGPMGVTPVVEGHEDVKFVKMEESSAVLMSEGRIPFAVGEVLHLISNQQDIMVNRWDEFIVLRNDVVEAVWDIPARGCHH
;
A
#
# COMPACT_ATOMS: atom_id res chain seq x y z
N MET A 1 -21.92 -24.12 -5.34
CA MET A 1 -21.73 -23.36 -4.10
C MET A 1 -22.49 -22.06 -4.25
N LEU A 2 -23.36 -21.73 -3.31
CA LEU A 2 -23.94 -20.39 -3.24
C LEU A 2 -22.77 -19.46 -2.92
N THR A 3 -22.33 -18.68 -3.89
CA THR A 3 -21.37 -17.61 -3.66
C THR A 3 -22.10 -16.59 -2.80
N GLY A 4 -21.67 -16.42 -1.55
CA GLY A 4 -22.33 -15.50 -0.60
C GLY A 4 -22.15 -14.01 -0.94
N LYS A 5 -21.85 -13.68 -2.20
CA LYS A 5 -21.73 -12.30 -2.68
C LYS A 5 -23.11 -11.62 -2.60
N PRO A 6 -23.22 -10.48 -1.92
CA PRO A 6 -24.48 -9.74 -1.87
C PRO A 6 -24.83 -9.19 -3.26
N ALA A 7 -26.12 -9.10 -3.53
CA ALA A 7 -26.61 -8.45 -4.75
C ALA A 7 -26.43 -6.92 -4.63
N ILE A 8 -26.25 -6.26 -5.76
CA ILE A 8 -26.28 -4.79 -5.84
C ILE A 8 -27.67 -4.31 -5.34
N GLY A 9 -27.68 -3.28 -4.51
CA GLY A 9 -28.88 -2.78 -3.85
C GLY A 9 -29.19 -3.42 -2.50
N THR A 10 -28.42 -4.44 -2.06
CA THR A 10 -28.56 -5.02 -0.72
C THR A 10 -28.17 -3.97 0.32
N LYS A 11 -28.99 -3.82 1.36
CA LYS A 11 -28.65 -2.95 2.49
C LYS A 11 -27.61 -3.64 3.40
N ILE A 12 -26.81 -2.84 4.08
CA ILE A 12 -25.73 -3.34 4.95
C ILE A 12 -26.23 -4.30 6.03
N GLU A 13 -27.45 -4.07 6.56
CA GLU A 13 -28.05 -4.94 7.57
C GLU A 13 -28.31 -6.37 7.06
N ASP A 14 -28.45 -6.54 5.75
CA ASP A 14 -28.72 -7.82 5.10
C ASP A 14 -27.45 -8.48 4.52
N VAL A 15 -26.30 -7.81 4.62
CA VAL A 15 -24.99 -8.36 4.22
C VAL A 15 -24.57 -9.42 5.24
N GLN A 16 -24.04 -10.55 4.75
CA GLN A 16 -23.43 -11.57 5.61
C GLN A 16 -22.20 -11.02 6.31
N THR A 17 -22.14 -11.18 7.61
CA THR A 17 -21.00 -10.79 8.45
C THR A 17 -20.20 -12.01 8.92
N PRO A 18 -18.90 -11.84 9.21
CA PRO A 18 -18.14 -10.62 8.96
C PRO A 18 -17.85 -10.41 7.46
N ALA A 19 -17.65 -9.15 7.04
CA ALA A 19 -17.28 -8.83 5.67
C ALA A 19 -16.32 -7.62 5.61
N LEU A 20 -15.44 -7.63 4.61
CA LEU A 20 -14.59 -6.48 4.30
C LEU A 20 -15.35 -5.53 3.39
N VAL A 21 -15.55 -4.30 3.86
CA VAL A 21 -16.28 -3.28 3.10
C VAL A 21 -15.39 -2.09 2.75
N ILE A 22 -15.72 -1.45 1.63
CA ILE A 22 -15.21 -0.12 1.27
C ILE A 22 -16.38 0.87 1.32
N ASP A 23 -16.21 1.92 2.09
CA ASP A 23 -16.99 3.14 2.00
C ASP A 23 -16.53 3.91 0.75
N LEU A 24 -17.38 3.93 -0.28
CA LEU A 24 -17.00 4.45 -1.58
C LEU A 24 -16.84 5.97 -1.59
N ASP A 25 -17.61 6.68 -0.79
CA ASP A 25 -17.50 8.13 -0.68
C ASP A 25 -16.19 8.54 0.02
N ALA A 26 -15.80 7.78 1.06
CA ALA A 26 -14.51 7.94 1.72
C ALA A 26 -13.34 7.62 0.79
N LEU A 27 -13.43 6.55 0.00
CA LEU A 27 -12.40 6.20 -0.99
C LEU A 27 -12.26 7.26 -2.07
N ASP A 28 -13.38 7.76 -2.61
CA ASP A 28 -13.40 8.81 -3.62
C ASP A 28 -12.84 10.12 -3.07
N HIS A 29 -13.13 10.46 -1.80
CA HIS A 29 -12.51 11.58 -1.11
C HIS A 29 -10.98 11.43 -1.08
N ASN A 30 -10.47 10.30 -0.64
CA ASN A 30 -9.05 10.04 -0.51
C ASN A 30 -8.31 10.16 -1.86
N PHE A 31 -8.90 9.62 -2.92
CA PHE A 31 -8.34 9.75 -4.28
C PHE A 31 -8.38 11.18 -4.78
N SER A 32 -9.46 11.93 -4.48
CA SER A 32 -9.57 13.35 -4.81
C SER A 32 -8.53 14.19 -4.09
N MET A 33 -8.19 13.89 -2.84
CA MET A 33 -7.14 14.59 -2.10
C MET A 33 -5.78 14.44 -2.79
N VAL A 34 -5.42 13.22 -3.20
CA VAL A 34 -4.19 12.96 -3.96
C VAL A 34 -4.24 13.66 -5.33
N SER A 35 -5.34 13.54 -6.05
CA SER A 35 -5.49 14.21 -7.35
C SER A 35 -5.24 15.71 -7.25
N LYS A 36 -5.85 16.40 -6.28
CA LYS A 36 -5.67 17.82 -6.05
C LYS A 36 -4.25 18.19 -5.61
N MET A 37 -3.64 17.39 -4.72
CA MET A 37 -2.30 17.65 -4.19
C MET A 37 -1.25 17.62 -5.30
N TYR A 38 -1.38 16.72 -6.27
CA TYR A 38 -0.41 16.52 -7.34
C TYR A 38 -0.80 17.15 -8.67
N ASP A 39 -1.91 17.92 -8.73
CA ASP A 39 -2.30 18.65 -9.93
C ASP A 39 -1.25 19.68 -10.31
N GLY A 40 -0.88 19.71 -11.58
CA GLY A 40 0.14 20.61 -12.12
C GLY A 40 1.57 20.39 -11.61
N LYS A 41 1.82 19.48 -10.65
CA LYS A 41 3.16 19.19 -10.12
C LYS A 41 3.92 18.21 -11.01
N VAL A 42 5.26 18.31 -11.03
CA VAL A 42 6.14 17.33 -11.67
C VAL A 42 6.10 16.00 -10.91
N CYS A 43 6.25 16.07 -9.60
CA CYS A 43 6.11 14.92 -8.70
C CYS A 43 4.68 14.37 -8.76
N LYS A 44 4.54 13.03 -8.80
CA LYS A 44 3.25 12.34 -8.84
C LYS A 44 3.19 11.23 -7.79
N MET A 45 1.98 10.84 -7.41
CA MET A 45 1.77 9.68 -6.55
C MET A 45 1.87 8.39 -7.37
N ARG A 46 2.57 7.39 -6.85
CA ARG A 46 2.51 6.00 -7.29
C ARG A 46 1.82 5.19 -6.21
N GLN A 47 0.61 4.70 -6.48
CA GLN A 47 -0.17 3.92 -5.52
C GLN A 47 0.53 2.60 -5.18
N HIS A 48 0.72 2.32 -3.90
CA HIS A 48 1.25 1.03 -3.49
C HIS A 48 0.15 -0.03 -3.40
N ALA A 49 0.20 -1.01 -4.30
CA ALA A 49 -0.83 -2.05 -4.45
C ALA A 49 -0.94 -3.00 -3.25
N LYS A 50 0.11 -3.12 -2.41
CA LYS A 50 0.08 -4.01 -1.22
C LYS A 50 -1.08 -3.72 -0.26
N ASN A 51 -1.55 -2.48 -0.23
CA ASN A 51 -2.64 -2.05 0.65
C ASN A 51 -4.03 -2.39 0.11
N ILE A 52 -4.16 -2.61 -1.20
CA ILE A 52 -5.44 -2.79 -1.89
C ILE A 52 -5.55 -4.15 -2.57
N LYS A 53 -4.47 -4.62 -3.20
CA LYS A 53 -4.37 -5.92 -3.86
C LYS A 53 -5.43 -6.18 -4.96
N SER A 54 -6.08 -5.13 -5.46
CA SER A 54 -7.15 -5.20 -6.48
C SER A 54 -6.86 -4.23 -7.64
N PRO A 55 -6.62 -4.75 -8.86
CA PRO A 55 -6.40 -3.91 -10.03
C PRO A 55 -7.56 -2.94 -10.32
N VAL A 56 -8.80 -3.34 -10.03
CA VAL A 56 -10.00 -2.51 -10.24
C VAL A 56 -9.94 -1.23 -9.40
N VAL A 57 -9.57 -1.36 -8.12
CA VAL A 57 -9.46 -0.21 -7.21
C VAL A 57 -8.28 0.68 -7.59
N LEU A 58 -7.16 0.06 -8.00
CA LEU A 58 -5.98 0.79 -8.43
C LEU A 58 -6.22 1.56 -9.74
N GLN A 59 -6.96 0.98 -10.68
CA GLN A 59 -7.35 1.68 -11.90
C GLN A 59 -8.24 2.89 -11.59
N ARG A 60 -9.18 2.75 -10.65
CA ARG A 60 -10.01 3.87 -10.19
C ARG A 60 -9.18 5.02 -9.63
N GLN A 61 -8.12 4.72 -8.89
CA GLN A 61 -7.20 5.73 -8.38
C GLN A 61 -6.41 6.42 -9.52
N ILE A 62 -5.94 5.63 -10.49
CA ILE A 62 -5.25 6.17 -11.68
C ILE A 62 -6.19 7.11 -12.44
N ASP A 63 -7.45 6.71 -12.64
CA ASP A 63 -8.47 7.51 -13.33
C ASP A 63 -8.83 8.80 -12.58
N ALA A 64 -8.73 8.80 -11.26
CA ALA A 64 -8.94 10.01 -10.45
C ALA A 64 -7.85 11.07 -10.64
N GLY A 65 -6.67 10.70 -11.14
CA GLY A 65 -5.56 11.62 -11.42
C GLY A 65 -4.55 11.76 -10.29
N GLY A 66 -3.57 12.64 -10.50
CA GLY A 66 -2.47 12.87 -9.54
C GLY A 66 -1.39 11.78 -9.56
N THR A 67 -1.44 10.85 -10.52
CA THR A 67 -0.55 9.70 -10.61
C THR A 67 0.17 9.61 -11.95
N LEU A 68 1.19 8.73 -12.01
CA LEU A 68 1.93 8.40 -13.24
C LEU A 68 1.26 7.30 -14.09
N GLY A 69 0.07 6.82 -13.73
CA GLY A 69 -0.59 5.72 -14.43
C GLY A 69 -0.05 4.33 -14.12
N GLY A 70 0.85 4.22 -13.12
CA GLY A 70 1.45 2.97 -12.66
C GLY A 70 1.30 2.76 -11.16
N VAL A 71 1.71 1.59 -10.69
CA VAL A 71 1.64 1.20 -9.28
C VAL A 71 2.97 0.67 -8.77
N CYS A 72 3.18 0.68 -7.45
CA CYS A 72 4.20 -0.15 -6.83
C CYS A 72 3.59 -1.39 -6.17
N VAL A 73 4.41 -2.43 -6.10
CA VAL A 73 4.08 -3.73 -5.50
C VAL A 73 5.24 -4.21 -4.63
N ALA A 74 4.97 -5.05 -3.66
CA ALA A 74 6.01 -5.61 -2.79
C ALA A 74 6.60 -6.93 -3.33
N LYS A 75 5.89 -7.64 -4.22
CA LYS A 75 6.25 -8.99 -4.68
C LYS A 75 6.02 -9.18 -6.18
N VAL A 76 6.82 -10.07 -6.79
CA VAL A 76 6.67 -10.43 -8.20
C VAL A 76 5.27 -10.97 -8.52
N ALA A 77 4.72 -11.81 -7.64
CA ALA A 77 3.37 -12.34 -7.81
C ALA A 77 2.28 -11.24 -7.76
N GLU A 78 2.47 -10.18 -6.99
CA GLU A 78 1.58 -9.01 -7.06
C GLU A 78 1.72 -8.30 -8.40
N ALA A 79 2.95 -8.13 -8.94
CA ALA A 79 3.19 -7.54 -10.25
C ALA A 79 2.46 -8.31 -11.35
N GLU A 80 2.51 -9.64 -11.33
CA GLU A 80 1.80 -10.50 -12.29
C GLU A 80 0.30 -10.21 -12.29
N VAL A 81 -0.31 -10.14 -11.10
CA VAL A 81 -1.75 -9.86 -10.97
C VAL A 81 -2.09 -8.44 -11.46
N MET A 82 -1.27 -7.44 -11.15
CA MET A 82 -1.52 -6.06 -11.60
C MET A 82 -1.43 -5.96 -13.13
N ILE A 83 -0.42 -6.58 -13.74
CA ILE A 83 -0.22 -6.58 -15.20
C ILE A 83 -1.35 -7.34 -15.90
N GLN A 84 -1.77 -8.50 -15.38
CA GLN A 84 -2.92 -9.24 -15.88
C GLN A 84 -4.23 -8.44 -15.77
N GLY A 85 -4.34 -7.64 -14.71
CA GLY A 85 -5.46 -6.70 -14.50
C GLY A 85 -5.42 -5.43 -15.35
N GLY A 86 -4.43 -5.30 -16.26
CA GLY A 86 -4.35 -4.20 -17.24
C GLY A 86 -3.38 -3.06 -16.86
N ILE A 87 -2.80 -3.06 -15.68
CA ILE A 87 -1.83 -2.03 -15.24
C ILE A 87 -0.47 -2.35 -15.86
N LYS A 88 0.03 -1.47 -16.74
CA LYS A 88 1.22 -1.74 -17.55
C LYS A 88 2.52 -1.07 -17.06
N ASP A 89 2.46 -0.30 -16.00
CA ASP A 89 3.63 0.29 -15.34
C ASP A 89 3.69 -0.17 -13.88
N VAL A 90 4.69 -0.99 -13.54
CA VAL A 90 4.82 -1.59 -12.20
C VAL A 90 6.23 -1.42 -11.68
N LEU A 91 6.37 -0.92 -10.46
CA LEU A 91 7.61 -0.87 -9.70
C LEU A 91 7.56 -1.90 -8.56
N VAL A 92 8.45 -2.88 -8.56
CA VAL A 92 8.63 -3.82 -7.43
C VAL A 92 9.58 -3.19 -6.42
N THR A 93 9.06 -2.83 -5.26
CA THR A 93 9.77 -2.07 -4.22
C THR A 93 10.54 -2.93 -3.23
N SER A 94 10.83 -4.17 -3.60
CA SER A 94 11.68 -5.09 -2.82
C SER A 94 12.69 -5.72 -3.75
N GLU A 95 13.83 -6.10 -3.20
CA GLU A 95 14.85 -6.84 -3.92
C GLU A 95 14.34 -8.21 -4.34
N VAL A 96 14.47 -8.52 -5.62
CA VAL A 96 14.06 -9.79 -6.19
C VAL A 96 15.27 -10.70 -6.34
N VAL A 97 15.35 -11.75 -5.55
CA VAL A 97 16.46 -12.70 -5.53
C VAL A 97 15.98 -14.11 -5.87
N GLY A 98 16.81 -14.85 -6.57
CA GLY A 98 16.55 -16.24 -6.97
C GLY A 98 16.06 -16.36 -8.41
N SER A 99 16.66 -17.30 -9.15
CA SER A 99 16.55 -17.46 -10.60
C SER A 99 15.09 -17.57 -11.09
N ASN A 100 14.23 -18.27 -10.37
CA ASN A 100 12.82 -18.42 -10.76
C ASN A 100 12.06 -17.08 -10.70
N LYS A 101 12.28 -16.28 -9.66
CA LYS A 101 11.63 -14.96 -9.54
C LYS A 101 12.18 -13.99 -10.58
N LEU A 102 13.49 -14.00 -10.81
CA LEU A 102 14.14 -13.16 -11.82
C LEU A 102 13.64 -13.47 -13.24
N ARG A 103 13.46 -14.76 -13.60
CA ARG A 103 12.86 -15.14 -14.89
C ARG A 103 11.41 -14.69 -15.01
N ARG A 104 10.60 -14.80 -13.94
CA ARG A 104 9.21 -14.28 -13.91
C ARG A 104 9.20 -12.77 -14.13
N LEU A 105 10.06 -12.04 -13.41
CA LEU A 105 10.18 -10.60 -13.55
C LEU A 105 10.57 -10.20 -14.98
N ALA A 106 11.59 -10.87 -15.55
CA ALA A 106 12.04 -10.65 -16.91
C ALA A 106 10.96 -10.99 -17.96
N ALA A 107 10.15 -12.04 -17.71
CA ALA A 107 9.04 -12.39 -18.58
C ALA A 107 7.95 -11.28 -18.58
N LEU A 108 7.64 -10.70 -17.44
CA LEU A 108 6.69 -9.58 -17.33
C LEU A 108 7.17 -8.34 -18.07
N ALA A 109 8.47 -8.10 -18.07
CA ALA A 109 9.08 -6.94 -18.74
C ALA A 109 8.99 -6.98 -20.26
N LYS A 110 8.50 -8.07 -20.87
CA LYS A 110 8.20 -8.15 -22.30
C LYS A 110 6.92 -7.42 -22.70
N ASP A 111 5.95 -7.39 -21.79
CA ASP A 111 4.59 -6.92 -22.07
C ASP A 111 4.21 -5.67 -21.25
N ALA A 112 5.06 -5.27 -20.30
CA ALA A 112 4.83 -4.16 -19.39
C ALA A 112 6.12 -3.42 -19.06
N CYS A 113 6.00 -2.17 -18.63
CA CYS A 113 7.09 -1.39 -18.07
C CYS A 113 7.33 -1.88 -16.63
N VAL A 114 8.31 -2.77 -16.46
CA VAL A 114 8.64 -3.35 -15.16
C VAL A 114 9.91 -2.71 -14.61
N LYS A 115 9.80 -2.24 -13.39
CA LYS A 115 10.90 -1.66 -12.61
C LYS A 115 11.08 -2.44 -11.33
N VAL A 116 12.30 -2.46 -10.77
CA VAL A 116 12.59 -3.15 -9.51
C VAL A 116 13.69 -2.43 -8.74
N CYS A 117 13.58 -2.47 -7.40
CA CYS A 117 14.63 -1.96 -6.52
C CYS A 117 15.82 -2.92 -6.44
N ILE A 118 17.00 -2.36 -6.38
CA ILE A 118 18.28 -3.08 -6.23
C ILE A 118 19.15 -2.41 -5.15
N ASP A 119 19.91 -3.20 -4.42
CA ASP A 119 20.90 -2.73 -3.45
C ASP A 119 22.23 -3.52 -3.52
N ASN A 120 22.32 -4.51 -4.42
CA ASN A 120 23.44 -5.46 -4.45
C ASN A 120 23.94 -5.75 -5.85
N LEU A 121 25.26 -5.73 -6.02
CA LEU A 121 25.95 -5.97 -7.31
C LEU A 121 25.66 -7.36 -7.89
N GLN A 122 25.68 -8.40 -7.07
CA GLN A 122 25.42 -9.75 -7.57
C GLN A 122 23.97 -9.90 -8.02
N ASN A 123 23.03 -9.30 -7.28
CA ASN A 123 21.62 -9.35 -7.64
C ASN A 123 21.32 -8.70 -8.99
N VAL A 124 21.90 -7.52 -9.28
CA VAL A 124 21.68 -6.86 -10.58
C VAL A 124 22.34 -7.64 -11.73
N LYS A 125 23.48 -8.32 -11.50
CA LYS A 125 24.09 -9.22 -12.50
C LYS A 125 23.19 -10.42 -12.80
N ASP A 126 22.66 -11.07 -11.78
CA ASP A 126 21.75 -12.20 -11.95
C ASP A 126 20.46 -11.76 -12.67
N MET A 127 19.99 -10.55 -12.41
CA MET A 127 18.85 -9.93 -13.09
C MET A 127 19.15 -9.68 -14.57
N SER A 128 20.32 -9.16 -14.89
CA SER A 128 20.78 -8.97 -16.27
C SER A 128 20.78 -10.30 -17.06
N VAL A 129 21.32 -11.36 -16.47
CA VAL A 129 21.30 -12.70 -17.09
C VAL A 129 19.86 -13.12 -17.41
N ALA A 130 18.94 -12.98 -16.47
CA ALA A 130 17.53 -13.33 -16.67
C ALA A 130 16.86 -12.47 -17.77
N ALA A 131 17.14 -11.16 -17.78
CA ALA A 131 16.62 -10.23 -18.79
C ALA A 131 17.11 -10.59 -20.20
N VAL A 132 18.41 -10.89 -20.36
CA VAL A 132 18.99 -11.31 -21.64
C VAL A 132 18.40 -12.64 -22.10
N GLU A 133 18.31 -13.64 -21.22
CA GLU A 133 17.70 -14.94 -21.54
C GLU A 133 16.25 -14.79 -22.04
N MET A 134 15.51 -13.85 -21.47
CA MET A 134 14.12 -13.59 -21.85
C MET A 134 13.96 -12.58 -22.99
N SER A 135 15.06 -11.98 -23.49
CA SER A 135 15.04 -10.90 -24.48
C SER A 135 14.13 -9.74 -24.04
N SER A 136 14.31 -9.28 -22.82
CA SER A 136 13.56 -8.19 -22.19
C SER A 136 14.50 -7.15 -21.59
N GLU A 137 13.95 -6.02 -21.17
CA GLU A 137 14.67 -4.96 -20.45
C GLU A 137 13.95 -4.66 -19.15
N ILE A 138 14.69 -4.65 -18.04
CA ILE A 138 14.16 -4.36 -16.70
C ILE A 138 14.72 -3.01 -16.26
N GLY A 139 13.82 -2.09 -15.88
CA GLY A 139 14.19 -0.84 -15.23
C GLY A 139 14.66 -1.10 -13.79
N VAL A 140 15.74 -0.44 -13.35
CA VAL A 140 16.19 -0.59 -11.97
C VAL A 140 16.36 0.76 -11.29
N LEU A 141 15.96 0.80 -10.00
CA LEU A 141 16.20 1.90 -9.08
C LEU A 141 17.07 1.39 -7.92
N ILE A 142 18.03 2.17 -7.49
CA ILE A 142 18.81 1.85 -6.29
C ILE A 142 17.98 2.21 -5.08
N GLU A 143 17.68 1.23 -4.20
CA GLU A 143 17.10 1.50 -2.89
C GLU A 143 18.15 2.17 -1.99
N VAL A 144 17.77 3.26 -1.33
CA VAL A 144 18.59 3.99 -0.36
C VAL A 144 17.96 3.82 1.02
N ASP A 145 18.70 3.23 1.97
CA ASP A 145 18.25 3.13 3.37
C ASP A 145 18.37 4.49 4.06
N THR A 146 17.25 5.18 4.19
CA THR A 146 17.19 6.51 4.82
C THR A 146 16.76 6.48 6.28
N SER A 147 16.07 5.43 6.73
CA SER A 147 15.56 5.34 8.11
C SER A 147 15.09 3.94 8.52
N MET A 148 14.89 3.04 7.55
CA MET A 148 14.25 1.75 7.82
C MET A 148 15.17 0.72 8.45
N GLY A 149 16.50 0.84 8.29
CA GLY A 149 17.47 -0.14 8.79
C GLY A 149 17.28 -1.53 8.19
N ARG A 150 16.85 -1.60 6.91
CA ARG A 150 16.63 -2.87 6.19
C ARG A 150 17.51 -2.93 4.93
N ALA A 151 16.98 -3.27 3.76
CA ALA A 151 17.69 -3.22 2.48
C ALA A 151 18.03 -1.77 2.06
N GLY A 152 18.91 -1.62 1.09
CA GLY A 152 19.33 -0.35 0.51
C GLY A 152 20.79 0.02 0.76
N VAL A 153 21.36 0.79 -0.15
CA VAL A 153 22.69 1.38 0.00
C VAL A 153 22.68 2.44 1.13
N ARG A 154 23.81 2.59 1.82
CA ARG A 154 23.90 3.45 3.01
C ARG A 154 24.84 4.62 2.83
N SER A 155 25.45 4.74 1.66
CA SER A 155 26.27 5.88 1.32
C SER A 155 26.18 6.25 -0.16
N PRO A 156 26.50 7.51 -0.52
CA PRO A 156 26.60 7.92 -1.91
C PRO A 156 27.59 7.08 -2.73
N GLU A 157 28.71 6.67 -2.13
CA GLU A 157 29.75 5.87 -2.78
C GLU A 157 29.25 4.49 -3.17
N GLU A 158 28.49 3.82 -2.28
CA GLU A 158 27.83 2.54 -2.57
C GLU A 158 26.86 2.70 -3.74
N GLY A 159 26.05 3.76 -3.73
CA GLY A 159 25.12 4.11 -4.81
C GLY A 159 25.82 4.31 -6.15
N VAL A 160 26.93 5.04 -6.18
CA VAL A 160 27.71 5.28 -7.39
C VAL A 160 28.28 3.97 -7.96
N VAL A 161 28.85 3.10 -7.11
CA VAL A 161 29.39 1.80 -7.55
C VAL A 161 28.29 0.94 -8.18
N LEU A 162 27.12 0.88 -7.56
CA LEU A 162 25.99 0.09 -8.06
C LEU A 162 25.40 0.68 -9.35
N ALA A 163 25.29 2.01 -9.44
CA ALA A 163 24.79 2.70 -10.64
C ALA A 163 25.71 2.46 -11.86
N LYS A 164 27.03 2.54 -11.69
CA LYS A 164 28.00 2.25 -12.75
C LYS A 164 27.87 0.83 -13.29
N GLU A 165 27.72 -0.13 -12.39
CA GLU A 165 27.49 -1.53 -12.80
C GLU A 165 26.16 -1.68 -13.52
N ALA A 166 25.05 -1.22 -12.93
CA ALA A 166 23.71 -1.33 -13.49
C ALA A 166 23.61 -0.69 -14.90
N ALA A 167 24.21 0.49 -15.09
CA ALA A 167 24.21 1.19 -16.36
C ALA A 167 25.04 0.48 -17.47
N SER A 168 25.94 -0.44 -17.10
CA SER A 168 26.78 -1.19 -18.04
C SER A 168 26.18 -2.54 -18.45
N LEU A 169 25.21 -3.06 -17.71
CA LEU A 169 24.71 -4.43 -17.89
C LEU A 169 23.65 -4.52 -19.00
N PRO A 170 23.75 -5.52 -19.90
CA PRO A 170 22.74 -5.73 -20.94
C PRO A 170 21.41 -6.17 -20.33
N GLY A 171 20.29 -5.71 -20.92
CA GLY A 171 18.94 -6.02 -20.44
C GLY A 171 18.53 -5.29 -19.15
N ILE A 172 19.39 -4.38 -18.65
CA ILE A 172 19.11 -3.52 -17.50
C ILE A 172 19.09 -2.07 -17.96
N LYS A 173 18.06 -1.33 -17.56
CA LYS A 173 17.97 0.12 -17.70
C LYS A 173 18.05 0.77 -16.33
N PHE A 174 19.18 1.41 -16.01
CA PHE A 174 19.27 2.22 -14.80
C PHE A 174 18.36 3.45 -14.95
N LEU A 175 17.48 3.68 -13.96
CA LEU A 175 16.49 4.75 -13.97
C LEU A 175 16.72 5.77 -12.85
N GLY A 176 17.25 5.35 -11.70
CA GLY A 176 17.43 6.27 -10.61
C GLY A 176 17.48 5.65 -9.23
N VAL A 177 16.92 6.37 -8.26
CA VAL A 177 16.97 6.00 -6.85
C VAL A 177 15.57 5.92 -6.24
N MET A 178 15.43 5.09 -5.21
CA MET A 178 14.21 4.96 -4.42
C MET A 178 14.55 4.97 -2.93
N SER A 179 13.67 5.55 -2.12
CA SER A 179 13.75 5.39 -0.67
C SER A 179 12.37 5.34 -0.04
N HIS A 180 12.26 4.53 1.00
CA HIS A 180 11.09 4.50 1.86
C HIS A 180 11.46 5.06 3.23
N GLN A 181 10.62 5.92 3.79
CA GLN A 181 10.85 6.59 5.06
C GLN A 181 9.93 6.06 6.14
N THR A 182 10.25 6.42 7.40
CA THR A 182 9.38 6.24 8.56
C THR A 182 9.11 7.60 9.19
N VAL A 183 8.06 8.27 8.73
CA VAL A 183 7.58 9.55 9.28
C VAL A 183 6.15 9.44 9.81
N ASP A 184 5.71 8.23 10.11
CA ASP A 184 4.41 7.94 10.70
C ASP A 184 4.35 8.36 12.19
N GLY A 185 3.12 8.61 12.67
CA GLY A 185 2.85 8.97 14.06
C GLY A 185 2.82 10.46 14.36
N TRP A 186 3.15 11.33 13.40
CA TRP A 186 3.07 12.79 13.58
C TRP A 186 1.89 13.40 12.81
N ALA A 187 0.94 13.95 13.55
CA ALA A 187 -0.22 14.62 12.96
C ALA A 187 0.13 15.99 12.37
N ASP A 188 1.04 16.73 13.03
CA ASP A 188 1.40 18.06 12.56
C ASP A 188 2.30 18.04 11.33
N ARG A 189 1.93 18.88 10.36
CA ARG A 189 2.63 18.95 9.07
C ARG A 189 4.07 19.46 9.21
N GLU A 190 4.35 20.34 10.16
CA GLU A 190 5.68 20.93 10.34
C GLU A 190 6.70 19.84 10.72
N THR A 191 6.38 18.99 11.70
CA THR A 191 7.23 17.86 12.09
C THR A 191 7.41 16.88 10.93
N ARG A 192 6.34 16.52 10.22
CA ARG A 192 6.42 15.66 9.04
C ARG A 192 7.29 16.28 7.94
N PHE A 193 7.21 17.60 7.76
CA PHE A 193 8.04 18.32 6.78
C PHE A 193 9.53 18.24 7.14
N ILE A 194 9.88 18.50 8.39
CA ILE A 194 11.28 18.47 8.86
C ILE A 194 11.86 17.05 8.71
N GLU A 195 11.19 16.05 9.25
CA GLU A 195 11.68 14.67 9.25
C GLU A 195 11.61 14.03 7.85
N GLY A 196 10.51 14.23 7.12
CA GLY A 196 10.36 13.72 5.77
C GLY A 196 11.40 14.30 4.82
N ARG A 197 11.65 15.61 4.90
CA ARG A 197 12.69 16.29 4.13
C ARG A 197 14.08 15.73 4.44
N ARG A 198 14.42 15.55 5.69
CA ARG A 198 15.71 15.00 6.12
C ARG A 198 15.98 13.63 5.49
N TYR A 199 14.99 12.74 5.46
CA TYR A 199 15.14 11.42 4.86
C TYR A 199 15.19 11.47 3.32
N ILE A 200 14.39 12.34 2.71
CA ILE A 200 14.40 12.53 1.26
C ILE A 200 15.75 13.11 0.81
N GLU A 201 16.33 14.04 1.54
CA GLU A 201 17.65 14.62 1.25
C GLU A 201 18.76 13.56 1.23
N ILE A 202 18.74 12.55 2.13
CA ILE A 202 19.68 11.42 2.07
C ILE A 202 19.58 10.68 0.72
N CYS A 203 18.37 10.48 0.21
CA CYS A 203 18.17 9.87 -1.10
C CYS A 203 18.68 10.77 -2.23
N LEU A 204 18.48 12.08 -2.14
CA LEU A 204 18.96 13.09 -3.10
C LEU A 204 20.48 13.24 -3.08
N ASP A 205 21.15 13.00 -1.96
CA ASP A 205 22.61 12.98 -1.88
C ASP A 205 23.19 11.83 -2.73
N VAL A 206 22.57 10.65 -2.66
CA VAL A 206 22.94 9.50 -3.50
C VAL A 206 22.72 9.83 -4.99
N LYS A 207 21.55 10.41 -5.33
CA LYS A 207 21.26 10.89 -6.68
C LYS A 207 22.35 11.84 -7.17
N THR A 208 22.68 12.85 -6.38
CA THR A 208 23.66 13.89 -6.74
C THR A 208 25.04 13.30 -6.99
N ALA A 209 25.46 12.34 -6.16
CA ALA A 209 26.72 11.63 -6.34
C ALA A 209 26.76 10.82 -7.65
N ILE A 210 25.67 10.13 -7.97
CA ILE A 210 25.54 9.35 -9.23
C ILE A 210 25.60 10.29 -10.45
N GLU A 211 24.88 11.42 -10.42
CA GLU A 211 24.89 12.41 -11.51
C GLU A 211 26.27 13.07 -11.70
N SER A 212 27.04 13.28 -10.62
CA SER A 212 28.39 13.83 -10.69
C SER A 212 29.36 12.91 -11.45
N GLU A 213 29.07 11.64 -11.56
CA GLU A 213 29.79 10.64 -12.35
C GLU A 213 29.30 10.56 -13.82
N GLY A 214 28.39 11.45 -14.23
CA GLY A 214 27.84 11.51 -15.57
C GLY A 214 26.76 10.48 -15.87
N ILE A 215 26.20 9.82 -14.87
CA ILE A 215 25.11 8.85 -15.02
C ILE A 215 23.79 9.58 -14.76
N PRO A 216 22.85 9.64 -15.74
CA PRO A 216 21.59 10.34 -15.55
C PRO A 216 20.68 9.62 -14.56
N VAL A 217 19.98 10.38 -13.72
CA VAL A 217 18.95 9.90 -12.78
C VAL A 217 17.61 10.46 -13.23
N GLU A 218 16.81 9.62 -13.90
CA GLU A 218 15.49 10.00 -14.44
C GLU A 218 14.40 9.98 -13.37
N MET A 219 14.54 9.09 -12.37
CA MET A 219 13.53 8.85 -11.34
C MET A 219 14.11 9.01 -9.94
N VAL A 220 13.39 9.75 -9.11
CA VAL A 220 13.58 9.76 -7.65
C VAL A 220 12.22 9.43 -7.03
N SER A 221 12.08 8.18 -6.62
CA SER A 221 10.88 7.67 -5.96
C SER A 221 11.10 7.74 -4.46
N SER A 222 10.59 8.79 -3.81
CA SER A 222 10.90 9.04 -2.40
C SER A 222 9.73 9.67 -1.68
N GLY A 223 9.35 9.12 -0.54
CA GLY A 223 8.18 9.51 0.23
C GLY A 223 7.14 8.41 0.35
N GLU A 224 6.13 8.70 1.16
CA GLU A 224 5.05 7.77 1.50
C GLU A 224 3.74 8.54 1.79
N THR A 225 2.69 7.85 2.24
CA THR A 225 1.43 8.49 2.65
C THR A 225 1.65 9.61 3.68
N PHE A 226 2.55 9.43 4.63
CA PHE A 226 2.77 10.40 5.72
C PHE A 226 3.61 11.61 5.32
N SER A 227 4.21 11.57 4.14
CA SER A 227 4.93 12.70 3.52
C SER A 227 4.32 13.14 2.18
N TYR A 228 3.06 12.75 1.91
CA TYR A 228 2.39 13.01 0.65
C TYR A 228 2.28 14.49 0.28
N ASP A 229 2.21 15.37 1.28
CA ASP A 229 2.12 16.82 1.17
C ASP A 229 3.48 17.53 1.33
N VAL A 230 4.52 16.77 1.61
CA VAL A 230 5.90 17.24 1.85
C VAL A 230 6.79 16.96 0.64
N ALA A 231 6.85 15.72 0.21
CA ALA A 231 7.75 15.28 -0.87
C ALA A 231 7.57 16.06 -2.20
N PRO A 232 6.34 16.41 -2.63
CA PRO A 232 6.16 17.20 -3.86
C PRO A 232 6.61 18.66 -3.76
N GLU A 233 7.05 19.13 -2.61
CA GLU A 233 7.67 20.45 -2.40
C GLU A 233 9.20 20.40 -2.42
N ILE A 234 9.80 19.21 -2.56
CA ILE A 234 11.24 19.01 -2.56
C ILE A 234 11.73 18.82 -3.99
N ASP A 235 12.55 19.74 -4.45
CA ASP A 235 13.12 19.70 -5.80
C ASP A 235 13.91 18.40 -6.02
N GLY A 236 13.67 17.77 -7.16
CA GLY A 236 14.35 16.55 -7.57
C GLY A 236 13.55 15.27 -7.24
N VAL A 237 12.49 15.32 -6.45
CA VAL A 237 11.58 14.19 -6.27
C VAL A 237 10.61 14.11 -7.44
N THR A 238 10.54 12.93 -8.09
CA THR A 238 9.68 12.72 -9.27
C THR A 238 8.40 11.94 -8.92
N GLU A 239 8.45 11.10 -7.90
CA GLU A 239 7.28 10.34 -7.44
C GLU A 239 7.33 10.00 -5.95
N VAL A 240 6.15 9.74 -5.39
CA VAL A 240 5.91 9.36 -3.99
C VAL A 240 5.15 8.04 -3.94
N GLU A 241 5.59 7.09 -3.13
CA GLU A 241 5.00 5.76 -3.00
C GLU A 241 3.96 5.71 -1.88
N GLY A 242 2.76 6.18 -2.13
CA GLY A 242 1.68 6.14 -1.14
C GLY A 242 0.75 4.95 -1.29
N GLY A 243 0.36 4.35 -0.19
CA GLY A 243 -0.59 3.23 -0.20
C GLY A 243 -1.65 3.33 0.89
N THR A 244 -1.23 3.71 2.08
CA THR A 244 -2.05 3.75 3.29
C THR A 244 -3.25 4.69 3.16
N TYR A 245 -3.08 5.83 2.47
CA TYR A 245 -4.13 6.85 2.33
C TYR A 245 -5.42 6.31 1.70
N ALA A 246 -5.36 5.28 0.88
CA ALA A 246 -6.53 4.80 0.16
C ALA A 246 -7.62 4.25 1.08
N LEU A 247 -7.25 3.40 2.03
CA LEU A 247 -8.20 2.76 2.95
C LEU A 247 -8.12 3.31 4.38
N MET A 248 -6.98 3.83 4.79
CA MET A 248 -6.65 4.25 6.14
C MET A 248 -6.83 3.12 7.18
N SER A 249 -6.49 3.35 8.44
CA SER A 249 -6.60 2.36 9.52
C SER A 249 -6.66 3.04 10.89
N ALA A 250 -6.92 2.30 11.95
CA ALA A 250 -6.97 2.83 13.30
C ALA A 250 -5.65 3.48 13.74
N SER A 251 -4.50 2.94 13.30
CA SER A 251 -3.18 3.49 13.63
C SER A 251 -2.83 4.76 12.87
N THR A 252 -3.52 5.06 11.78
CA THR A 252 -3.20 6.17 10.86
C THR A 252 -4.25 7.28 10.86
N ARG A 253 -5.31 7.14 11.66
CA ARG A 253 -6.43 8.10 11.75
C ARG A 253 -6.04 9.53 12.20
N TYR A 254 -4.82 9.71 12.67
CA TYR A 254 -4.27 11.04 12.98
C TYR A 254 -4.01 11.88 11.72
N MET A 255 -3.98 11.26 10.53
CA MET A 255 -3.90 11.93 9.24
C MET A 255 -5.31 12.35 8.81
N GLU A 256 -5.79 13.49 9.34
CA GLU A 256 -7.17 13.96 9.20
C GLU A 256 -7.58 14.34 7.77
N ASP A 257 -6.60 14.49 6.86
CA ASP A 257 -6.86 14.76 5.44
C ASP A 257 -7.51 13.57 4.72
N PHE A 258 -7.39 12.37 5.28
CA PHE A 258 -7.89 11.14 4.69
C PHE A 258 -8.95 10.47 5.54
N ALA A 259 -10.03 10.04 4.91
CA ALA A 259 -11.11 9.32 5.54
C ALA A 259 -10.80 7.80 5.64
N ILE A 260 -11.35 7.14 6.65
CA ILE A 260 -11.25 5.68 6.77
C ILE A 260 -12.25 5.04 5.81
N ALA A 261 -11.74 4.50 4.70
CA ALA A 261 -12.55 3.87 3.67
C ALA A 261 -12.67 2.35 3.83
N GLY A 262 -11.63 1.68 4.36
CA GLY A 262 -11.63 0.23 4.55
C GLY A 262 -12.06 -0.18 5.96
N LYS A 263 -13.16 -0.95 6.08
CA LYS A 263 -13.73 -1.37 7.36
C LYS A 263 -14.11 -2.86 7.31
N ILE A 264 -14.21 -3.47 8.49
CA ILE A 264 -14.86 -4.78 8.64
C ILE A 264 -16.24 -4.55 9.25
N ILE A 265 -17.29 -5.07 8.64
CA ILE A 265 -18.58 -5.16 9.31
C ILE A 265 -18.68 -6.47 10.08
N ALA A 266 -19.21 -6.38 11.31
CA ALA A 266 -19.43 -7.52 12.20
C ALA A 266 -20.79 -7.43 12.86
N ARG A 267 -21.37 -8.58 13.23
CA ARG A 267 -22.66 -8.63 13.91
C ARG A 267 -22.49 -8.94 15.37
N VAL A 268 -23.26 -8.24 16.20
CA VAL A 268 -23.37 -8.54 17.63
C VAL A 268 -24.18 -9.83 17.78
N ILE A 269 -23.55 -10.86 18.34
CA ILE A 269 -24.14 -12.20 18.52
C ILE A 269 -24.68 -12.44 19.93
N ASP A 270 -24.18 -11.73 20.95
CA ASP A 270 -24.70 -11.75 22.33
C ASP A 270 -24.30 -10.45 23.04
N VAL A 271 -25.10 -10.09 24.07
CA VAL A 271 -24.91 -8.92 24.93
C VAL A 271 -25.07 -9.29 26.39
N LYS A 272 -24.13 -8.86 27.21
CA LYS A 272 -24.19 -8.88 28.68
C LYS A 272 -24.03 -7.44 29.18
N GLU A 273 -24.35 -7.15 30.39
CA GLU A 273 -24.39 -5.81 30.98
C GLU A 273 -23.32 -4.81 30.40
N ARG A 274 -22.04 -5.20 30.45
CA ARG A 274 -20.89 -4.39 30.00
C ARG A 274 -20.19 -4.94 28.78
N TYR A 275 -20.64 -6.08 28.25
CA TYR A 275 -19.94 -6.81 27.20
C TYR A 275 -20.84 -7.06 25.99
N ALA A 276 -20.26 -6.97 24.81
CA ALA A 276 -20.85 -7.49 23.59
C ALA A 276 -19.90 -8.52 22.96
N PHE A 277 -20.48 -9.51 22.30
CA PHE A 277 -19.77 -10.55 21.58
C PHE A 277 -20.09 -10.39 20.09
N ILE A 278 -19.07 -10.42 19.25
CA ILE A 278 -19.20 -10.22 17.82
C ILE A 278 -18.64 -11.41 17.04
N ASP A 279 -19.14 -11.62 15.83
CA ASP A 279 -18.76 -12.69 14.91
C ASP A 279 -17.45 -12.43 14.13
N ALA A 280 -16.70 -11.38 14.48
CA ALA A 280 -15.42 -11.03 13.89
C ALA A 280 -14.27 -11.28 14.87
N GLY A 281 -13.21 -11.95 14.42
CA GLY A 281 -12.02 -12.25 15.21
C GLY A 281 -10.73 -12.12 14.40
N LEU A 282 -9.67 -12.76 14.87
CA LEU A 282 -8.33 -12.68 14.26
C LEU A 282 -8.28 -13.10 12.79
N ARG A 283 -9.18 -13.99 12.35
CA ARG A 283 -9.23 -14.44 10.95
C ARG A 283 -9.57 -13.33 9.97
N CYS A 284 -10.40 -12.38 10.37
CA CYS A 284 -10.89 -11.31 9.51
C CYS A 284 -10.26 -9.94 9.80
N LEU A 285 -9.91 -9.65 11.07
CA LEU A 285 -9.40 -8.35 11.49
C LEU A 285 -7.89 -8.15 11.25
N GLY A 286 -7.15 -9.21 10.98
CA GLY A 286 -5.69 -9.15 11.02
C GLY A 286 -5.14 -9.33 12.44
N GLY A 287 -3.88 -9.71 12.56
CA GLY A 287 -3.22 -9.89 13.86
C GLY A 287 -2.93 -8.57 14.56
N PRO A 288 -2.73 -8.59 15.88
CA PRO A 288 -2.31 -7.40 16.61
C PRO A 288 -0.90 -6.99 16.18
N MET A 289 -0.77 -5.74 15.74
CA MET A 289 0.50 -5.06 15.47
C MET A 289 0.67 -3.89 16.45
N GLY A 290 0.42 -4.14 17.73
CA GLY A 290 0.56 -3.14 18.79
C GLY A 290 -0.65 -2.22 18.99
N VAL A 291 -1.59 -2.15 18.04
CA VAL A 291 -2.82 -1.36 18.14
C VAL A 291 -4.02 -2.28 17.96
N THR A 292 -4.99 -2.21 18.85
CA THR A 292 -6.25 -2.96 18.73
C THR A 292 -7.18 -2.31 17.70
N PRO A 293 -8.06 -3.08 17.02
CA PRO A 293 -9.13 -2.53 16.23
C PRO A 293 -10.03 -1.60 17.06
N VAL A 294 -10.74 -0.71 16.39
CA VAL A 294 -11.67 0.25 17.02
C VAL A 294 -13.07 0.03 16.47
N VAL A 295 -14.07 0.17 17.31
CA VAL A 295 -15.48 0.25 16.86
C VAL A 295 -15.75 1.69 16.46
N GLU A 296 -16.14 1.92 15.20
CA GLU A 296 -16.41 3.25 14.67
C GLU A 296 -17.52 3.95 15.46
N GLY A 297 -17.29 5.20 15.86
CA GLY A 297 -18.27 5.96 16.66
C GLY A 297 -18.39 5.56 18.13
N HIS A 298 -17.60 4.58 18.60
CA HIS A 298 -17.64 4.06 19.97
C HIS A 298 -16.24 3.89 20.54
N GLU A 299 -15.52 4.98 20.73
CA GLU A 299 -14.13 4.96 21.17
C GLU A 299 -13.94 4.58 22.65
N ASP A 300 -15.02 4.64 23.43
CA ASP A 300 -15.12 4.16 24.81
C ASP A 300 -15.26 2.61 24.87
N VAL A 301 -15.63 1.96 23.77
CA VAL A 301 -15.74 0.50 23.68
C VAL A 301 -14.38 -0.10 23.26
N LYS A 302 -13.89 -1.06 24.04
CA LYS A 302 -12.58 -1.68 23.84
C LYS A 302 -12.69 -3.15 23.49
N PHE A 303 -11.82 -3.61 22.59
CA PHE A 303 -11.57 -5.04 22.39
C PHE A 303 -10.79 -5.57 23.59
N VAL A 304 -11.41 -6.44 24.38
CA VAL A 304 -10.76 -7.05 25.57
C VAL A 304 -10.32 -8.48 25.33
N LYS A 305 -10.89 -9.15 24.33
CA LYS A 305 -10.46 -10.48 23.88
C LYS A 305 -10.72 -10.63 22.39
N MET A 306 -9.77 -11.20 21.68
CA MET A 306 -9.94 -11.62 20.28
C MET A 306 -9.61 -13.10 20.17
N GLU A 307 -10.55 -13.89 19.69
CA GLU A 307 -10.38 -15.28 19.34
C GLU A 307 -10.23 -15.45 17.81
N GLU A 308 -10.18 -16.66 17.31
CA GLU A 308 -10.03 -16.89 15.87
C GLU A 308 -11.19 -16.30 15.07
N SER A 309 -12.44 -16.54 15.50
CA SER A 309 -13.68 -16.23 14.75
C SER A 309 -14.62 -15.27 15.48
N SER A 310 -14.26 -14.80 16.67
CA SER A 310 -15.08 -13.90 17.48
C SER A 310 -14.23 -12.96 18.30
N ALA A 311 -14.84 -11.91 18.81
CA ALA A 311 -14.21 -11.02 19.78
C ALA A 311 -15.19 -10.58 20.87
N VAL A 312 -14.63 -10.12 21.97
CA VAL A 312 -15.35 -9.56 23.11
C VAL A 312 -15.03 -8.07 23.19
N LEU A 313 -16.10 -7.29 23.14
CA LEU A 313 -16.07 -5.84 23.35
C LEU A 313 -16.53 -5.53 24.79
N MET A 314 -15.99 -4.47 25.37
CA MET A 314 -16.34 -4.02 26.73
C MET A 314 -16.47 -2.51 26.77
N SER A 315 -17.47 -2.01 27.48
CA SER A 315 -17.62 -0.62 27.90
C SER A 315 -17.45 -0.47 29.40
N GLU A 316 -17.03 0.70 29.87
CA GLU A 316 -16.98 1.01 31.32
C GLU A 316 -18.38 1.03 31.95
N GLY A 317 -19.38 1.45 31.19
CA GLY A 317 -20.80 1.44 31.55
C GLY A 317 -21.55 0.27 30.94
N ARG A 318 -22.86 0.44 30.75
CA ARG A 318 -23.66 -0.50 29.97
C ARG A 318 -23.24 -0.45 28.51
N ILE A 319 -23.04 -1.63 27.91
CA ILE A 319 -22.69 -1.71 26.48
C ILE A 319 -23.85 -1.13 25.63
N PRO A 320 -23.54 -0.23 24.64
CA PRO A 320 -24.61 0.48 23.91
C PRO A 320 -25.19 -0.31 22.71
N PHE A 321 -24.91 -1.60 22.60
CA PHE A 321 -25.30 -2.42 21.45
C PHE A 321 -26.45 -3.38 21.76
N ALA A 322 -27.14 -3.78 20.69
CA ALA A 322 -28.16 -4.80 20.71
C ALA A 322 -27.74 -6.05 19.93
N VAL A 323 -28.29 -7.23 20.30
CA VAL A 323 -28.09 -8.47 19.53
C VAL A 323 -28.65 -8.29 18.12
N GLY A 324 -27.86 -8.66 17.09
CA GLY A 324 -28.20 -8.50 15.69
C GLY A 324 -27.72 -7.18 15.06
N GLU A 325 -27.25 -6.24 15.85
CA GLU A 325 -26.69 -4.97 15.35
C GLU A 325 -25.42 -5.20 14.54
N VAL A 326 -25.25 -4.44 13.47
CA VAL A 326 -24.06 -4.44 12.63
C VAL A 326 -23.14 -3.32 13.09
N LEU A 327 -21.91 -3.66 13.40
CA LEU A 327 -20.86 -2.72 13.81
C LEU A 327 -19.83 -2.56 12.73
N HIS A 328 -19.31 -1.36 12.56
CA HIS A 328 -18.17 -1.04 11.71
C HIS A 328 -16.89 -1.08 12.54
N LEU A 329 -15.97 -1.94 12.15
CA LEU A 329 -14.69 -2.14 12.83
C LEU A 329 -13.56 -1.59 11.96
N ILE A 330 -12.74 -0.72 12.54
CA ILE A 330 -11.55 -0.18 11.89
C ILE A 330 -10.37 -1.02 12.33
N SER A 331 -9.78 -1.74 11.38
CA SER A 331 -8.57 -2.55 11.63
C SER A 331 -7.38 -1.65 11.96
N ASN A 332 -6.42 -2.19 12.69
CA ASN A 332 -5.17 -1.51 13.01
C ASN A 332 -4.19 -1.45 11.83
N GLN A 333 -4.31 -2.37 10.86
CA GLN A 333 -3.42 -2.41 9.71
C GLN A 333 -4.13 -2.99 8.48
N GLN A 334 -4.24 -2.17 7.44
CA GLN A 334 -5.06 -2.48 6.28
C GLN A 334 -4.48 -3.55 5.36
N ASP A 335 -3.17 -3.58 5.12
CA ASP A 335 -2.54 -4.54 4.22
C ASP A 335 -2.63 -5.99 4.74
N ILE A 336 -2.51 -6.20 6.05
CA ILE A 336 -2.74 -7.49 6.68
C ILE A 336 -4.23 -7.86 6.61
N MET A 337 -5.12 -6.93 6.89
CA MET A 337 -6.57 -7.13 6.80
C MET A 337 -6.96 -7.54 5.38
N VAL A 338 -6.64 -6.73 4.38
CA VAL A 338 -7.00 -6.97 2.97
C VAL A 338 -6.49 -8.32 2.47
N ASN A 339 -5.29 -8.74 2.89
CA ASN A 339 -4.72 -10.03 2.47
C ASN A 339 -5.50 -11.28 2.95
N ARG A 340 -6.52 -11.11 3.79
CA ARG A 340 -7.34 -12.20 4.35
C ARG A 340 -8.67 -12.40 3.61
N TRP A 341 -9.01 -11.52 2.69
CA TRP A 341 -10.30 -11.47 2.03
C TRP A 341 -10.19 -11.70 0.54
N ASP A 342 -11.21 -12.32 -0.03
CA ASP A 342 -11.30 -12.58 -1.47
C ASP A 342 -11.87 -11.39 -2.24
N GLU A 343 -12.66 -10.55 -1.55
CA GLU A 343 -13.41 -9.45 -2.16
C GLU A 343 -13.64 -8.29 -1.19
N PHE A 344 -13.86 -7.11 -1.77
CA PHE A 344 -14.45 -5.96 -1.11
C PHE A 344 -15.93 -5.88 -1.45
N ILE A 345 -16.77 -5.69 -0.43
CA ILE A 345 -18.15 -5.25 -0.62
C ILE A 345 -18.15 -3.73 -0.60
N VAL A 346 -18.52 -3.12 -1.70
CA VAL A 346 -18.43 -1.65 -1.89
C VAL A 346 -19.78 -1.05 -1.54
N LEU A 347 -19.77 -0.13 -0.60
CA LEU A 347 -20.96 0.51 -0.07
C LEU A 347 -20.98 1.99 -0.43
N ARG A 348 -22.17 2.48 -0.77
CA ARG A 348 -22.51 3.90 -0.80
C ARG A 348 -23.81 4.10 -0.04
N ASN A 349 -23.80 4.97 0.97
CA ASN A 349 -24.95 5.18 1.87
C ASN A 349 -25.50 3.85 2.44
N ASP A 350 -24.61 2.98 2.92
CA ASP A 350 -24.94 1.67 3.50
C ASP A 350 -25.70 0.70 2.57
N VAL A 351 -25.57 0.91 1.26
CA VAL A 351 -26.15 0.03 0.22
C VAL A 351 -25.03 -0.50 -0.67
N VAL A 352 -25.06 -1.79 -0.99
CA VAL A 352 -24.09 -2.43 -1.88
C VAL A 352 -24.20 -1.85 -3.30
N GLU A 353 -23.13 -1.20 -3.75
CA GLU A 353 -23.00 -0.63 -5.10
C GLU A 353 -22.19 -1.55 -6.03
N ALA A 354 -21.21 -2.26 -5.47
CA ALA A 354 -20.38 -3.21 -6.23
C ALA A 354 -19.76 -4.26 -5.31
N VAL A 355 -19.20 -5.30 -5.93
CA VAL A 355 -18.29 -6.25 -5.26
C VAL A 355 -17.03 -6.34 -6.11
N TRP A 356 -15.86 -6.05 -5.52
CA TRP A 356 -14.59 -6.06 -6.21
C TRP A 356 -13.68 -7.16 -5.69
N ASP A 357 -13.16 -7.99 -6.59
CA ASP A 357 -12.23 -9.06 -6.22
C ASP A 357 -10.87 -8.52 -5.75
N ILE A 358 -10.19 -9.29 -4.89
CA ILE A 358 -8.85 -9.02 -4.35
C ILE A 358 -7.89 -10.12 -4.87
N PRO A 359 -7.60 -10.16 -6.17
CA PRO A 359 -6.87 -11.28 -6.77
C PRO A 359 -5.41 -11.37 -6.35
N ALA A 360 -4.80 -10.29 -5.83
CA ALA A 360 -3.43 -10.32 -5.34
C ALA A 360 -3.30 -10.72 -3.86
N ARG A 361 -4.40 -11.13 -3.19
CA ARG A 361 -4.30 -11.71 -1.85
C ARG A 361 -3.47 -13.00 -1.89
N GLY A 362 -2.67 -13.24 -0.85
CA GLY A 362 -1.83 -14.44 -0.79
C GLY A 362 -0.61 -14.42 -1.73
N CYS A 363 -0.38 -13.36 -2.49
CA CYS A 363 0.79 -13.19 -3.35
C CYS A 363 2.04 -12.87 -2.51
N HIS A 364 2.64 -13.87 -1.88
CA HIS A 364 3.79 -13.69 -0.96
C HIS A 364 5.17 -13.86 -1.61
N HIS A 365 5.25 -14.23 -2.90
CA HIS A 365 6.51 -14.57 -3.58
C HIS A 365 6.63 -13.98 -4.98
#